data_2a0178d7e0ec010c475a69aac3c4fd50
#
_entry.id   2a0178d7e0ec010c475a69aac3c4fd50
#
_cell.length_a   1.000
_cell.length_b   1.000
_cell.length_c   1.000
_cell.angle_alpha   90.00
_cell.angle_beta   90.00
_cell.angle_gamma   90.00
#
_symmetry.space_group_name_H-M   'P 1'
#
loop_
_entity.id
_entity.type
_entity.pdbx_description
1 polymer ?
#
loop_
_entity_poly.entity_id
_entity_poly.type
_entity_poly.pdbx_seq_one_letter_code
_entity_poly.pdbx_strand_id
1 'polypeptide(L)'
;LLFQDISVIPALALLPILFLSTGEGAIINPTKIVGSLLAIGGIIFAGRYVVRYVFRIVAATHVRELFTGLALFVVIGTASIMHLVGLSMALGTFIAGVLLAESEYRHEIEADLEPFKGLLLGLFFISVGMSLNLSLIFETPGQIAILVIGLISLKFSLHYAIARANNISHMPALKFSLLLAQ
;
A
#
# COMPACT_ATOMS: atom_id res chain seq x y z
N LEU A 1 13.31 5.24 -3.56
CA LEU A 1 12.25 6.11 -3.05
C LEU A 1 10.88 5.60 -3.51
N LEU A 2 10.50 5.68 -4.80
CA LEU A 2 9.19 5.23 -5.30
C LEU A 2 8.83 3.80 -4.89
N PHE A 3 9.77 2.87 -4.97
CA PHE A 3 9.54 1.48 -4.55
C PHE A 3 9.28 1.36 -3.04
N GLN A 4 9.97 2.15 -2.22
CA GLN A 4 9.74 2.19 -0.77
C GLN A 4 8.34 2.75 -0.45
N ASP A 5 7.95 3.84 -1.10
CA ASP A 5 6.65 4.49 -0.88
C ASP A 5 5.50 3.57 -1.28
N ILE A 6 5.63 2.87 -2.41
CA ILE A 6 4.65 1.89 -2.86
C ILE A 6 4.61 0.66 -1.93
N SER A 7 5.75 0.19 -1.43
CA SER A 7 5.82 -1.02 -0.59
C SER A 7 5.36 -0.80 0.85
N VAL A 8 5.33 0.44 1.35
CA VAL A 8 4.85 0.77 2.70
C VAL A 8 3.38 0.41 2.88
N ILE A 9 2.53 0.70 1.88
CA ILE A 9 1.09 0.44 1.97
C ILE A 9 0.79 -1.06 2.15
N PRO A 10 1.28 -1.98 1.29
CA PRO A 10 1.08 -3.41 1.50
C PRO A 10 1.77 -3.91 2.78
N ALA A 11 2.95 -3.39 3.13
CA ALA A 11 3.63 -3.78 4.35
C ALA A 11 2.80 -3.45 5.61
N LEU A 12 2.29 -2.22 5.73
CA LEU A 12 1.42 -1.81 6.83
C LEU A 12 0.08 -2.57 6.83
N ALA A 13 -0.46 -2.89 5.65
CA ALA A 13 -1.69 -3.63 5.54
C ALA A 13 -1.56 -5.12 5.89
N LEU A 14 -0.35 -5.69 5.77
CA LEU A 14 -0.03 -7.05 6.19
C LEU A 14 0.34 -7.14 7.68
N LEU A 15 0.71 -6.02 8.32
CA LEU A 15 1.02 -5.97 9.76
C LEU A 15 -0.05 -6.62 10.65
N PRO A 16 -1.36 -6.35 10.49
CA PRO A 16 -2.37 -7.00 11.30
C PRO A 16 -2.35 -8.53 11.20
N ILE A 17 -2.01 -9.07 10.02
CA ILE A 17 -1.92 -10.53 9.82
C ILE A 17 -0.74 -11.10 10.63
N LEU A 18 0.38 -10.39 10.70
CA LEU A 18 1.56 -10.80 11.45
C LEU A 18 1.36 -10.62 12.98
N PHE A 19 0.66 -9.56 13.40
CA PHE A 19 0.43 -9.25 14.81
C PHE A 19 -0.80 -9.93 15.41
N LEU A 20 -1.76 -10.40 14.61
CA LEU A 20 -2.84 -11.27 15.09
C LEU A 20 -2.31 -12.58 15.70
N SER A 21 -1.04 -12.91 15.43
CA SER A 21 -0.36 -14.08 15.99
C SER A 21 0.42 -13.80 17.29
N THR A 22 0.51 -12.54 17.75
CA THR A 22 1.37 -12.16 18.88
C THR A 22 0.63 -11.57 20.10
N GLY A 23 -0.71 -11.50 20.06
CA GLY A 23 -1.52 -11.11 21.22
C GLY A 23 -1.52 -12.21 22.30
N GLU A 24 -1.49 -11.82 23.56
CA GLU A 24 -1.46 -12.70 24.74
C GLU A 24 -2.50 -13.83 24.61
N GLY A 25 -2.03 -15.07 24.46
CA GLY A 25 -2.86 -16.27 24.38
C GLY A 25 -3.43 -16.62 23.01
N ALA A 26 -3.08 -15.92 21.94
CA ALA A 26 -3.56 -16.23 20.60
C ALA A 26 -2.80 -17.44 20.04
N ILE A 27 -3.43 -18.60 20.09
CA ILE A 27 -3.09 -19.75 19.24
C ILE A 27 -3.08 -19.23 17.81
N ILE A 28 -1.93 -19.31 17.15
CA ILE A 28 -1.82 -19.04 15.70
C ILE A 28 -2.91 -19.86 15.02
N ASN A 29 -3.99 -19.21 14.59
CA ASN A 29 -5.07 -19.88 13.89
C ASN A 29 -4.65 -19.99 12.41
N PRO A 30 -4.04 -21.11 12.01
CA PRO A 30 -3.53 -21.27 10.65
C PRO A 30 -4.65 -21.14 9.62
N THR A 31 -5.89 -21.45 10.00
CA THR A 31 -7.07 -21.29 9.16
C THR A 31 -7.37 -19.82 8.81
N LYS A 32 -7.15 -18.88 9.74
CA LYS A 32 -7.33 -17.45 9.46
C LYS A 32 -6.25 -16.92 8.53
N ILE A 33 -5.00 -17.30 8.73
CA ILE A 33 -3.88 -16.89 7.86
C ILE A 33 -4.09 -17.43 6.46
N VAL A 34 -4.40 -18.73 6.33
CA VAL A 34 -4.68 -19.35 5.04
C VAL A 34 -5.90 -18.70 4.38
N GLY A 35 -6.96 -18.43 5.13
CA GLY A 35 -8.14 -17.74 4.63
C GLY A 35 -7.82 -16.33 4.09
N SER A 36 -7.00 -15.57 4.79
CA SER A 36 -6.56 -14.22 4.35
C SER A 36 -5.71 -14.30 3.08
N LEU A 37 -4.77 -15.23 3.01
CA LEU A 37 -3.95 -15.44 1.81
C LEU A 37 -4.77 -15.91 0.61
N LEU A 38 -5.73 -16.80 0.82
CA LEU A 38 -6.66 -17.25 -0.22
C LEU A 38 -7.56 -16.11 -0.70
N ALA A 39 -8.03 -15.24 0.20
CA ALA A 39 -8.81 -14.07 -0.15
C ALA A 39 -8.00 -13.08 -1.02
N ILE A 40 -6.77 -12.77 -0.61
CA ILE A 40 -5.86 -11.91 -1.38
C ILE A 40 -5.59 -12.52 -2.76
N GLY A 41 -5.17 -13.79 -2.80
CA GLY A 41 -4.91 -14.51 -4.05
C GLY A 41 -6.14 -14.61 -4.94
N GLY A 42 -7.31 -14.88 -4.35
CA GLY A 42 -8.59 -14.93 -5.05
C GLY A 42 -8.99 -13.59 -5.68
N ILE A 43 -8.81 -12.49 -4.95
CA ILE A 43 -9.10 -11.15 -5.48
C ILE A 43 -8.13 -10.78 -6.60
N ILE A 44 -6.85 -11.08 -6.46
CA ILE A 44 -5.86 -10.81 -7.53
C ILE A 44 -6.21 -11.63 -8.77
N PHE A 45 -6.47 -12.92 -8.59
CA PHE A 45 -6.79 -13.81 -9.70
C PHE A 45 -8.12 -13.45 -10.36
N ALA A 46 -9.20 -13.36 -9.59
CA ALA A 46 -10.52 -13.00 -10.09
C ALA A 46 -10.53 -11.57 -10.65
N GLY A 47 -9.89 -10.62 -9.96
CA GLY A 47 -9.79 -9.23 -10.37
C GLY A 47 -9.15 -9.08 -11.74
N ARG A 48 -8.07 -9.79 -12.01
CA ARG A 48 -7.39 -9.75 -13.31
C ARG A 48 -8.30 -10.15 -14.48
N TYR A 49 -9.15 -11.15 -14.28
CA TYR A 49 -10.09 -11.59 -15.33
C TYR A 49 -11.35 -10.72 -15.38
N VAL A 50 -11.93 -10.42 -14.21
CA VAL A 50 -13.17 -9.63 -14.10
C VAL A 50 -12.93 -8.20 -14.60
N VAL A 51 -11.86 -7.55 -14.15
CA VAL A 51 -11.52 -6.18 -14.57
C VAL A 51 -11.37 -6.13 -16.08
N ARG A 52 -10.57 -7.02 -16.68
CA ARG A 52 -10.39 -7.05 -18.13
C ARG A 52 -11.71 -7.25 -18.88
N TYR A 53 -12.54 -8.20 -18.45
CA TYR A 53 -13.79 -8.52 -19.12
C TYR A 53 -14.79 -7.38 -19.03
N VAL A 54 -15.00 -6.82 -17.84
CA VAL A 54 -15.98 -5.75 -17.62
C VAL A 54 -15.54 -4.45 -18.28
N PHE A 55 -14.24 -4.10 -18.20
CA PHE A 55 -13.73 -2.92 -18.91
C PHE A 55 -13.87 -3.03 -20.42
N ARG A 56 -13.70 -4.23 -20.99
CA ARG A 56 -13.92 -4.45 -22.44
C ARG A 56 -15.38 -4.18 -22.83
N ILE A 57 -16.37 -4.59 -22.02
CA ILE A 57 -17.79 -4.33 -22.26
C ILE A 57 -18.05 -2.82 -22.18
N VAL A 58 -17.52 -2.15 -21.15
CA VAL A 58 -17.69 -0.71 -20.97
C VAL A 58 -17.02 0.08 -22.10
N ALA A 59 -15.84 -0.34 -22.56
CA ALA A 59 -15.15 0.27 -23.69
C ALA A 59 -16.00 0.28 -24.98
N ALA A 60 -16.78 -0.77 -25.21
CA ALA A 60 -17.65 -0.86 -26.35
C ALA A 60 -18.83 0.15 -26.32
N THR A 61 -19.15 0.72 -25.17
CA THR A 61 -20.23 1.73 -25.06
C THR A 61 -19.79 3.13 -25.46
N HIS A 62 -18.47 3.41 -25.52
CA HIS A 62 -17.88 4.72 -25.82
C HIS A 62 -18.31 5.84 -24.84
N VAL A 63 -18.81 5.49 -23.64
CA VAL A 63 -19.25 6.41 -22.60
C VAL A 63 -18.13 6.53 -21.55
N ARG A 64 -17.49 7.69 -21.51
CA ARG A 64 -16.30 7.94 -20.67
C ARG A 64 -16.61 7.83 -19.16
N GLU A 65 -17.77 8.33 -18.76
CA GLU A 65 -18.21 8.32 -17.36
C GLU A 65 -18.35 6.89 -16.79
N LEU A 66 -18.66 5.92 -17.65
CA LEU A 66 -18.73 4.52 -17.24
C LEU A 66 -17.37 3.93 -16.87
N PHE A 67 -16.28 4.41 -17.50
CA PHE A 67 -14.92 3.98 -17.14
C PHE A 67 -14.56 4.42 -15.73
N THR A 68 -14.74 5.69 -15.42
CA THR A 68 -14.46 6.24 -14.09
C THR A 68 -15.34 5.60 -13.03
N GLY A 69 -16.65 5.44 -13.33
CA GLY A 69 -17.58 4.76 -12.45
C GLY A 69 -17.19 3.31 -12.16
N LEU A 70 -16.76 2.57 -13.20
CA LEU A 70 -16.32 1.19 -13.07
C LEU A 70 -15.00 1.10 -12.26
N ALA A 71 -14.03 2.00 -12.51
CA ALA A 71 -12.80 2.05 -11.75
C ALA A 71 -13.07 2.26 -10.26
N LEU A 72 -13.94 3.22 -9.92
CA LEU A 72 -14.36 3.46 -8.53
C LEU A 72 -15.10 2.25 -7.94
N PHE A 73 -15.96 1.61 -8.71
CA PHE A 73 -16.66 0.39 -8.27
C PHE A 73 -15.68 -0.75 -7.95
N VAL A 74 -14.64 -0.94 -8.77
CA VAL A 74 -13.59 -1.94 -8.51
C VAL A 74 -12.83 -1.61 -7.23
N VAL A 75 -12.47 -0.34 -7.01
CA VAL A 75 -11.74 0.10 -5.81
C VAL A 75 -12.59 -0.10 -4.55
N ILE A 76 -13.83 0.39 -4.55
CA ILE A 76 -14.74 0.28 -3.40
C ILE A 76 -15.13 -1.18 -3.15
N GLY A 77 -15.40 -1.94 -4.21
CA GLY A 77 -15.75 -3.35 -4.13
C GLY A 77 -14.63 -4.20 -3.52
N THR A 78 -13.40 -4.02 -3.98
CA THR A 78 -12.23 -4.72 -3.41
C THR A 78 -11.95 -4.31 -1.97
N ALA A 79 -12.06 -3.03 -1.64
CA ALA A 79 -11.93 -2.55 -0.26
C ALA A 79 -12.98 -3.20 0.66
N SER A 80 -14.24 -3.26 0.20
CA SER A 80 -15.34 -3.86 0.95
C SER A 80 -15.15 -5.36 1.16
N ILE A 81 -14.75 -6.09 0.12
CA ILE A 81 -14.48 -7.53 0.23
C ILE A 81 -13.33 -7.79 1.22
N MET A 82 -12.26 -7.00 1.17
CA MET A 82 -11.15 -7.12 2.13
C MET A 82 -11.61 -6.87 3.56
N HIS A 83 -12.44 -5.86 3.78
CA HIS A 83 -13.02 -5.60 5.10
C HIS A 83 -13.85 -6.77 5.63
N LEU A 84 -14.70 -7.37 4.78
CA LEU A 84 -15.52 -8.53 5.15
C LEU A 84 -14.68 -9.76 5.57
N VAL A 85 -13.51 -9.91 4.99
CA VAL A 85 -12.56 -10.98 5.33
C VAL A 85 -11.72 -10.64 6.59
N GLY A 86 -11.90 -9.43 7.16
CA GLY A 86 -11.16 -8.97 8.32
C GLY A 86 -9.77 -8.40 8.00
N LEU A 87 -9.54 -8.05 6.74
CA LEU A 87 -8.32 -7.39 6.28
C LEU A 87 -8.50 -5.88 6.16
N SER A 88 -7.39 -5.17 6.03
CA SER A 88 -7.39 -3.71 5.86
C SER A 88 -8.04 -3.30 4.54
N MET A 89 -8.96 -2.31 4.57
CA MET A 89 -9.51 -1.68 3.37
C MET A 89 -8.40 -1.05 2.51
N ALA A 90 -7.34 -0.51 3.14
CA ALA A 90 -6.21 0.06 2.44
C ALA A 90 -5.49 -0.99 1.56
N LEU A 91 -5.38 -2.25 2.03
CA LEU A 91 -4.86 -3.34 1.21
C LEU A 91 -5.76 -3.60 0.01
N GLY A 92 -7.08 -3.58 0.20
CA GLY A 92 -8.05 -3.76 -0.88
C GLY A 92 -7.94 -2.69 -1.95
N THR A 93 -7.89 -1.42 -1.55
CA THR A 93 -7.72 -0.30 -2.49
C THR A 93 -6.37 -0.35 -3.21
N PHE A 94 -5.30 -0.74 -2.52
CA PHE A 94 -3.99 -0.93 -3.12
C PHE A 94 -4.00 -2.03 -4.20
N ILE A 95 -4.56 -3.19 -3.90
CA ILE A 95 -4.68 -4.31 -4.86
C ILE A 95 -5.51 -3.88 -6.07
N ALA A 96 -6.64 -3.18 -5.84
CA ALA A 96 -7.46 -2.63 -6.92
C ALA A 96 -6.65 -1.68 -7.83
N GLY A 97 -5.87 -0.76 -7.22
CA GLY A 97 -5.00 0.15 -7.95
C GLY A 97 -3.96 -0.58 -8.81
N VAL A 98 -3.34 -1.63 -8.28
CA VAL A 98 -2.38 -2.46 -9.04
C VAL A 98 -3.08 -3.16 -10.21
N LEU A 99 -4.27 -3.75 -9.98
CA LEU A 99 -5.04 -4.41 -11.03
C LEU A 99 -5.45 -3.44 -12.15
N LEU A 100 -5.85 -2.21 -11.79
CA LEU A 100 -6.20 -1.17 -12.76
C LEU A 100 -4.96 -0.67 -13.52
N ALA A 101 -3.81 -0.52 -12.86
CA ALA A 101 -2.55 -0.12 -13.48
C ALA A 101 -1.99 -1.17 -14.47
N GLU A 102 -2.30 -2.46 -14.27
CA GLU A 102 -1.96 -3.53 -15.21
C GLU A 102 -2.98 -3.70 -16.35
N SER A 103 -4.10 -2.98 -16.33
CA SER A 103 -5.15 -3.09 -17.32
C SER A 103 -4.74 -2.45 -18.67
N GLU A 104 -5.36 -2.92 -19.75
CA GLU A 104 -5.20 -2.33 -21.08
C GLU A 104 -5.71 -0.88 -21.15
N TYR A 105 -6.57 -0.50 -20.21
CA TYR A 105 -7.27 0.79 -20.13
C TYR A 105 -6.65 1.76 -19.12
N ARG A 106 -5.42 1.48 -18.66
CA ARG A 106 -4.74 2.28 -17.62
C ARG A 106 -4.63 3.77 -18.00
N HIS A 107 -4.38 4.07 -19.26
CA HIS A 107 -4.17 5.45 -19.71
C HIS A 107 -5.47 6.26 -19.68
N GLU A 108 -6.60 5.65 -20.02
CA GLU A 108 -7.92 6.29 -19.93
C GLU A 108 -8.28 6.55 -18.46
N ILE A 109 -8.07 5.55 -17.59
CA ILE A 109 -8.32 5.69 -16.15
C ILE A 109 -7.42 6.77 -15.56
N GLU A 110 -6.14 6.78 -15.92
CA GLU A 110 -5.17 7.77 -15.44
C GLU A 110 -5.57 9.19 -15.88
N ALA A 111 -5.95 9.37 -17.15
CA ALA A 111 -6.40 10.66 -17.68
C ALA A 111 -7.66 11.18 -16.98
N ASP A 112 -8.59 10.29 -16.62
CA ASP A 112 -9.81 10.66 -15.90
C ASP A 112 -9.56 11.00 -14.42
N LEU A 113 -8.55 10.37 -13.81
CA LEU A 113 -8.19 10.60 -12.41
C LEU A 113 -7.24 11.78 -12.21
N GLU A 114 -6.47 12.16 -13.24
CA GLU A 114 -5.46 13.22 -13.16
C GLU A 114 -6.00 14.55 -12.59
N PRO A 115 -7.19 15.05 -12.97
CA PRO A 115 -7.75 16.29 -12.38
C PRO A 115 -8.04 16.17 -10.88
N PHE A 116 -8.31 14.98 -10.39
CA PHE A 116 -8.67 14.71 -8.99
C PHE A 116 -7.49 14.29 -8.11
N LYS A 117 -6.35 13.97 -8.71
CA LYS A 117 -5.16 13.45 -8.04
C LYS A 117 -4.72 14.30 -6.83
N GLY A 118 -4.64 15.61 -7.01
CA GLY A 118 -4.26 16.53 -5.93
C GLY A 118 -5.27 16.56 -4.79
N LEU A 119 -6.55 16.55 -5.11
CA LEU A 119 -7.63 16.53 -4.13
C LEU A 119 -7.67 15.22 -3.35
N LEU A 120 -7.56 14.08 -4.05
CA LEU A 120 -7.52 12.75 -3.44
C LEU A 120 -6.30 12.58 -2.54
N LEU A 121 -5.14 13.09 -2.97
CA LEU A 121 -3.92 13.09 -2.17
C LEU A 121 -4.07 13.94 -0.92
N GLY A 122 -4.69 15.12 -1.03
CA GLY A 122 -5.01 15.97 0.12
C GLY A 122 -5.95 15.29 1.11
N LEU A 123 -7.02 14.66 0.63
CA LEU A 123 -7.93 13.87 1.48
C LEU A 123 -7.22 12.70 2.17
N PHE A 124 -6.32 12.02 1.47
CA PHE A 124 -5.51 10.95 2.06
C PHE A 124 -4.67 11.48 3.22
N PHE A 125 -3.93 12.58 3.04
CA PHE A 125 -3.11 13.14 4.12
C PHE A 125 -3.95 13.65 5.30
N ILE A 126 -5.10 14.25 5.05
CA ILE A 126 -6.03 14.67 6.11
C ILE A 126 -6.52 13.45 6.88
N SER A 127 -6.96 12.40 6.19
CA SER A 127 -7.46 11.17 6.81
C SER A 127 -6.39 10.47 7.65
N VAL A 128 -5.16 10.35 7.12
CA VAL A 128 -4.02 9.79 7.86
C VAL A 128 -3.69 10.68 9.07
N GLY A 129 -3.63 11.99 8.88
CA GLY A 129 -3.36 12.93 9.98
C GLY A 129 -4.38 12.85 11.10
N MET A 130 -5.67 12.70 10.77
CA MET A 130 -6.74 12.54 11.75
C MET A 130 -6.71 11.18 12.47
N SER A 131 -6.14 10.15 11.87
CA SER A 131 -6.00 8.83 12.48
C SER A 131 -4.82 8.73 13.45
N LEU A 132 -3.92 9.72 13.47
CA LEU A 132 -2.77 9.74 14.37
C LEU A 132 -3.20 9.99 15.82
N ASN A 133 -2.80 9.10 16.70
CA ASN A 133 -2.97 9.29 18.14
C ASN A 133 -1.84 10.16 18.68
N LEU A 134 -2.07 11.49 18.74
CA LEU A 134 -1.09 12.45 19.23
C LEU A 134 -0.74 12.25 20.70
N SER A 135 -1.64 11.69 21.53
CA SER A 135 -1.36 11.44 22.95
C SER A 135 -0.19 10.45 23.12
N LEU A 136 -0.05 9.48 22.26
CA LEU A 136 1.09 8.55 22.26
C LEU A 136 2.45 9.27 22.17
N ILE A 137 2.52 10.36 21.41
CA ILE A 137 3.75 11.15 21.27
C ILE A 137 4.13 11.83 22.59
N PHE A 138 3.13 12.29 23.35
CA PHE A 138 3.33 12.94 24.63
C PHE A 138 3.53 11.96 25.78
N GLU A 139 2.90 10.79 25.72
CA GLU A 139 3.00 9.76 26.76
C GLU A 139 4.32 8.98 26.70
N THR A 140 4.81 8.69 25.49
CA THR A 140 6.00 7.85 25.29
C THR A 140 7.02 8.45 24.32
N PRO A 141 7.46 9.70 24.51
CA PRO A 141 8.34 10.39 23.56
C PRO A 141 9.68 9.68 23.36
N GLY A 142 10.23 9.09 24.43
CA GLY A 142 11.49 8.36 24.39
C GLY A 142 11.43 7.09 23.53
N GLN A 143 10.35 6.33 23.64
CA GLN A 143 10.17 5.11 22.82
C GLN A 143 10.04 5.45 21.36
N ILE A 144 9.24 6.49 21.04
CA ILE A 144 9.06 6.94 19.65
C ILE A 144 10.39 7.45 19.07
N ALA A 145 11.16 8.24 19.85
CA ALA A 145 12.46 8.73 19.41
C ALA A 145 13.44 7.57 19.12
N ILE A 146 13.49 6.56 20.00
CA ILE A 146 14.33 5.37 19.79
C ILE A 146 13.92 4.61 18.53
N LEU A 147 12.61 4.41 18.30
CA LEU A 147 12.11 3.74 17.11
C LEU A 147 12.45 4.50 15.83
N VAL A 148 12.26 5.81 15.82
CA VAL A 148 12.56 6.66 14.65
C VAL A 148 14.06 6.66 14.35
N ILE A 149 14.91 6.90 15.37
CA ILE A 149 16.37 6.88 15.21
C ILE A 149 16.85 5.48 14.78
N GLY A 150 16.29 4.43 15.38
CA GLY A 150 16.60 3.04 15.03
C GLY A 150 16.26 2.74 13.57
N LEU A 151 15.09 3.16 13.09
CA LEU A 151 14.63 2.95 11.73
C LEU A 151 15.51 3.72 10.71
N ILE A 152 15.82 4.99 11.00
CA ILE A 152 16.71 5.81 10.15
C ILE A 152 18.11 5.19 10.12
N SER A 153 18.64 4.76 11.26
CA SER A 153 19.96 4.12 11.35
C SER A 153 20.01 2.80 10.59
N LEU A 154 18.93 2.01 10.67
CA LEU A 154 18.81 0.75 9.92
C LEU A 154 18.77 1.02 8.40
N LYS A 155 17.94 1.96 7.94
CA LYS A 155 17.89 2.37 6.54
C LYS A 155 19.25 2.87 6.05
N PHE A 156 19.88 3.75 6.82
CA PHE A 156 21.22 4.27 6.50
C PHE A 156 22.24 3.14 6.35
N SER A 157 22.31 2.22 7.30
CA SER A 157 23.27 1.13 7.28
C SER A 157 23.05 0.17 6.10
N LEU A 158 21.79 -0.12 5.75
CA LEU A 158 21.45 -0.93 4.59
C LEU A 158 21.87 -0.25 3.27
N HIS A 159 21.54 1.02 3.08
CA HIS A 159 21.92 1.75 1.87
C HIS A 159 23.45 1.90 1.77
N TYR A 160 24.11 2.13 2.89
CA TYR A 160 25.58 2.21 2.95
C TYR A 160 26.22 0.87 2.60
N ALA A 161 25.73 -0.23 3.15
CA ALA A 161 26.22 -1.56 2.83
C ALA A 161 26.04 -1.90 1.34
N ILE A 162 24.87 -1.59 0.76
CA ILE A 162 24.60 -1.78 -0.67
C ILE A 162 25.53 -0.93 -1.53
N ALA A 163 25.74 0.34 -1.18
CA ALA A 163 26.64 1.22 -1.92
C ALA A 163 28.08 0.70 -1.88
N ARG A 164 28.54 0.22 -0.74
CA ARG A 164 29.87 -0.36 -0.56
C ARG A 164 30.04 -1.69 -1.30
N ALA A 165 29.02 -2.53 -1.32
CA ALA A 165 29.01 -3.78 -2.08
C ALA A 165 29.13 -3.54 -3.61
N ASN A 166 28.61 -2.39 -4.09
CA ASN A 166 28.76 -1.96 -5.49
C ASN A 166 30.05 -1.17 -5.76
N ASN A 167 31.06 -1.27 -4.91
CA ASN A 167 32.38 -0.61 -5.05
C ASN A 167 32.34 0.92 -5.11
N ILE A 168 31.29 1.56 -4.60
CA ILE A 168 31.22 3.01 -4.49
C ILE A 168 32.19 3.46 -3.39
N SER A 169 32.98 4.49 -3.65
CA SER A 169 33.97 5.03 -2.70
C SER A 169 33.24 5.59 -1.45
N HIS A 170 33.97 5.65 -0.31
CA HIS A 170 33.43 5.92 1.01
C HIS A 170 32.57 7.21 1.07
N MET A 171 33.11 8.34 0.56
CA MET A 171 32.43 9.64 0.65
C MET A 171 31.15 9.73 -0.17
N PRO A 172 31.07 9.31 -1.44
CA PRO A 172 29.83 9.24 -2.18
C PRO A 172 28.84 8.25 -1.57
N ALA A 173 29.29 7.08 -1.08
CA ALA A 173 28.42 6.10 -0.43
C ALA A 173 27.74 6.70 0.81
N LEU A 174 28.48 7.45 1.62
CA LEU A 174 27.95 8.09 2.82
C LEU A 174 26.89 9.15 2.50
N LYS A 175 27.17 10.02 1.53
CA LYS A 175 26.22 11.04 1.07
C LYS A 175 24.95 10.41 0.49
N PHE A 176 25.09 9.40 -0.35
CA PHE A 176 23.98 8.65 -0.95
C PHE A 176 23.11 8.00 0.13
N SER A 177 23.71 7.33 1.10
CA SER A 177 22.99 6.66 2.17
C SER A 177 22.25 7.63 3.08
N LEU A 178 22.83 8.80 3.35
CA LEU A 178 22.23 9.82 4.16
C LEU A 178 21.01 10.47 3.47
N LEU A 179 21.08 10.70 2.16
CA LEU A 179 19.98 11.22 1.36
C LEU A 179 18.84 10.22 1.22
N LEU A 180 19.12 8.92 1.19
CA LEU A 180 18.10 7.87 1.03
C LEU A 180 17.54 7.33 2.35
N ALA A 181 18.15 7.65 3.49
CA ALA A 181 17.68 7.21 4.81
C ALA A 181 16.44 7.97 5.29
N GLN A 182 16.07 9.06 4.61
CA GLN A 182 14.84 9.81 4.89
C GLN A 182 13.59 8.97 4.77
#